data_f1c2c10a8e56c9a1cf863027523187e7
#
_entry.id   f1c2c10a8e56c9a1cf863027523187e7
#
_cell.length_a   1.000
_cell.length_b   1.000
_cell.length_c   1.000
_cell.angle_alpha   90.00
_cell.angle_beta   90.00
_cell.angle_gamma   90.00
#
_symmetry.space_group_name_H-M   'P 1'
#
loop_
_entity.id
_entity.type
_entity.pdbx_description
1 polymer ?
#
loop_
_entity_poly.entity_id
_entity_poly.type
_entity_poly.pdbx_seq_one_letter_code
_entity_poly.pdbx_strand_id
1 'polypeptide(L)'
;LNSTLRSNRQFPEIGGIVHTHSRHATLWAQAGLDLLPLGTTHADYFYGSIPCTRQMTPQEIAGDYELETGKVIVETFRTRQIEAKDVPAVLVNSHGPFAWGTDADNAVHNAVVLEEIAYMNLFSRQLNPNLAPMQQELLDKHYLRKHGKNAYYGQ
;
A
#
# COMPACT_ATOMS: atom_id res chain seq x y z
N LEU A 1 0.27 -13.72 -10.07
CA LEU A 1 0.16 -12.41 -9.44
C LEU A 1 0.78 -11.30 -10.27
N ASN A 2 2.07 -11.39 -10.59
CA ASN A 2 2.80 -10.36 -11.34
C ASN A 2 2.18 -10.10 -12.72
N SER A 3 1.87 -11.15 -13.48
CA SER A 3 1.19 -11.04 -14.77
C SER A 3 -0.22 -10.45 -14.64
N THR A 4 -0.96 -10.80 -13.59
CA THR A 4 -2.31 -10.30 -13.34
C THR A 4 -2.31 -8.79 -13.06
N LEU A 5 -1.38 -8.31 -12.22
CA LEU A 5 -1.27 -6.88 -11.94
C LEU A 5 -0.79 -6.10 -13.16
N ARG A 6 0.22 -6.58 -13.87
CA ARG A 6 0.75 -5.89 -15.07
C ARG A 6 -0.23 -5.83 -16.23
N SER A 7 -1.07 -6.85 -16.40
CA SER A 7 -2.07 -6.86 -17.47
C SER A 7 -3.27 -5.96 -17.19
N ASN A 8 -3.39 -5.44 -15.97
CA ASN A 8 -4.50 -4.59 -15.60
C ASN A 8 -4.19 -3.11 -15.89
N ARG A 9 -5.16 -2.42 -16.50
CA ARG A 9 -5.03 -0.99 -16.86
C ARG A 9 -4.83 -0.05 -15.67
N GLN A 10 -5.15 -0.49 -14.47
CA GLN A 10 -4.93 0.29 -13.23
C GLN A 10 -3.49 0.22 -12.73
N PHE A 11 -2.67 -0.67 -13.29
CA PHE A 11 -1.28 -0.88 -12.91
C PHE A 11 -0.32 -0.79 -14.10
N PRO A 12 -0.44 0.24 -15.00
CA PRO A 12 0.25 0.24 -16.30
C PRO A 12 1.76 0.39 -16.19
N GLU A 13 2.27 0.95 -15.10
CA GLU A 13 3.68 1.34 -14.94
C GLU A 13 4.44 0.52 -13.90
N ILE A 14 3.94 -0.68 -13.55
CA ILE A 14 4.64 -1.53 -12.59
C ILE A 14 5.87 -2.16 -13.25
N GLY A 15 7.06 -1.73 -12.81
CA GLY A 15 8.34 -2.32 -13.19
C GLY A 15 8.84 -3.40 -12.24
N GLY A 16 8.44 -3.34 -10.97
CA GLY A 16 8.78 -4.32 -9.94
C GLY A 16 7.68 -4.52 -8.92
N ILE A 17 7.60 -5.72 -8.34
CA ILE A 17 6.69 -6.06 -7.24
C ILE A 17 7.48 -6.81 -6.18
N VAL A 18 7.29 -6.45 -4.93
CA VAL A 18 7.87 -7.10 -3.76
C VAL A 18 6.75 -7.59 -2.85
N HIS A 19 6.82 -8.85 -2.48
CA HIS A 19 6.00 -9.42 -1.42
C HIS A 19 6.88 -9.85 -0.26
N THR A 20 6.46 -9.51 0.95
CA THR A 20 7.17 -9.89 2.17
C THR A 20 6.19 -10.33 3.25
N HIS A 21 6.72 -10.92 4.30
CA HIS A 21 6.02 -11.10 5.57
C HIS A 21 6.72 -10.25 6.65
N SER A 22 7.01 -9.00 6.32
CA SER A 22 7.62 -8.07 7.25
C SER A 22 6.72 -7.88 8.48
N ARG A 23 7.35 -7.78 9.63
CA ARG A 23 6.68 -7.95 10.92
C ARG A 23 5.47 -7.04 11.12
N HIS A 24 5.66 -5.74 10.96
CA HIS A 24 4.61 -4.78 11.30
C HIS A 24 3.56 -4.64 10.21
N ALA A 25 3.96 -4.60 8.93
CA ALA A 25 2.98 -4.58 7.84
C ALA A 25 2.12 -5.85 7.83
N THR A 26 2.70 -7.02 8.13
CA THR A 26 1.94 -8.26 8.26
C THR A 26 0.97 -8.24 9.46
N LEU A 27 1.34 -7.62 10.59
CA LEU A 27 0.43 -7.43 11.71
C LEU A 27 -0.85 -6.68 11.29
N TRP A 28 -0.69 -5.60 10.53
CA TRP A 28 -1.83 -4.84 10.00
C TRP A 28 -2.68 -5.65 9.04
N ALA A 29 -2.05 -6.44 8.16
CA ALA A 29 -2.75 -7.36 7.27
C ALA A 29 -3.55 -8.42 8.04
N GLN A 30 -2.97 -9.00 9.11
CA GLN A 30 -3.65 -9.95 9.99
C GLN A 30 -4.80 -9.31 10.75
N ALA A 31 -4.65 -8.05 11.17
CA ALA A 31 -5.71 -7.30 11.81
C ALA A 31 -6.85 -6.91 10.85
N GLY A 32 -6.65 -7.01 9.55
CA GLY A 32 -7.63 -6.62 8.54
C GLY A 32 -7.88 -5.12 8.47
N LEU A 33 -6.87 -4.31 8.80
CA LEU A 33 -6.99 -2.86 8.90
C LEU A 33 -6.15 -2.13 7.86
N ASP A 34 -6.69 -1.05 7.32
CA ASP A 34 -5.94 -0.12 6.48
C ASP A 34 -4.86 0.61 7.29
N LEU A 35 -3.76 0.96 6.64
CA LEU A 35 -2.79 1.91 7.18
C LEU A 35 -3.20 3.33 6.82
N LEU A 36 -3.65 4.08 7.81
CA LEU A 36 -4.04 5.48 7.63
C LEU A 36 -2.80 6.38 7.56
N PRO A 37 -2.83 7.47 6.78
CA PRO A 37 -1.74 8.43 6.74
C PRO A 37 -1.72 9.23 8.05
N LEU A 38 -0.79 8.93 8.94
CA LEU A 38 -0.67 9.59 10.24
C LEU A 38 0.44 10.63 10.29
N GLY A 39 1.40 10.58 9.38
CA GLY A 39 2.53 11.49 9.39
C GLY A 39 3.19 11.66 8.03
N THR A 40 4.17 12.55 7.99
CA THR A 40 4.81 12.98 6.74
C THR A 40 5.68 11.92 6.08
N THR A 41 6.21 10.95 6.83
CA THR A 41 6.91 9.79 6.25
C THR A 41 5.98 8.99 5.35
N HIS A 42 4.74 8.76 5.79
CA HIS A 42 3.69 8.14 4.97
C HIS A 42 3.39 9.01 3.74
N ALA A 43 3.13 10.30 3.97
CA ALA A 43 2.74 11.25 2.92
C ALA A 43 3.78 11.40 1.80
N ASP A 44 5.05 11.25 2.11
CA ASP A 44 6.12 11.35 1.12
C ASP A 44 6.10 10.22 0.08
N TYR A 45 5.45 9.09 0.37
CA TYR A 45 5.49 7.88 -0.48
C TYR A 45 4.11 7.39 -0.91
N PHE A 46 3.07 7.64 -0.13
CA PHE A 46 1.72 7.12 -0.39
C PHE A 46 0.68 8.23 -0.24
N TYR A 47 -0.07 8.46 -1.31
CA TYR A 47 -1.07 9.53 -1.36
C TYR A 47 -2.42 9.07 -0.82
N GLY A 48 -2.45 8.77 0.47
CA GLY A 48 -3.65 8.32 1.16
C GLY A 48 -3.45 7.03 1.93
N SER A 49 -4.54 6.42 2.35
CA SER A 49 -4.52 5.17 3.09
C SER A 49 -4.01 4.02 2.23
N ILE A 50 -3.16 3.17 2.82
CA ILE A 50 -2.78 1.90 2.18
C ILE A 50 -3.87 0.89 2.52
N PRO A 51 -4.58 0.35 1.50
CA PRO A 51 -5.75 -0.48 1.75
C PRO A 51 -5.37 -1.88 2.25
N CYS A 52 -6.23 -2.45 3.10
CA CYS A 52 -6.27 -3.88 3.36
C CYS A 52 -7.38 -4.49 2.52
N THR A 53 -7.10 -5.61 1.85
CA THR A 53 -8.11 -6.32 1.06
C THR A 53 -9.16 -6.97 1.95
N ARG A 54 -10.29 -7.35 1.37
CA ARG A 54 -11.20 -8.31 2.00
C ARG A 54 -10.53 -9.67 2.17
N GLN A 55 -11.10 -10.53 2.98
CA GLN A 55 -10.73 -11.94 3.00
C GLN A 55 -11.06 -12.60 1.67
N MET A 56 -10.25 -13.56 1.27
CA MET A 56 -10.51 -14.39 0.12
C MET A 56 -11.60 -15.42 0.42
N THR A 57 -12.42 -15.76 -0.57
CA THR A 57 -13.44 -16.80 -0.44
C THR A 57 -12.79 -18.19 -0.43
N PRO A 58 -13.48 -19.24 0.11
CA PRO A 58 -12.96 -20.60 0.03
C PRO A 58 -12.68 -21.07 -1.40
N GLN A 59 -13.47 -20.64 -2.38
CA GLN A 59 -13.30 -20.98 -3.79
C GLN A 59 -12.04 -20.35 -4.39
N GLU A 60 -11.77 -19.08 -4.05
CA GLU A 60 -10.55 -18.38 -4.45
C GLU A 60 -9.29 -19.04 -3.86
N ILE A 61 -9.37 -19.45 -2.59
CA ILE A 61 -8.25 -20.13 -1.90
C ILE A 61 -8.00 -21.52 -2.50
N ALA A 62 -9.04 -22.26 -2.83
CA ALA A 62 -8.93 -23.61 -3.40
C ALA A 62 -8.55 -23.62 -4.89
N GLY A 63 -8.70 -22.49 -5.59
CA GLY A 63 -8.40 -22.34 -7.00
C GLY A 63 -6.93 -22.00 -7.29
N ASP A 64 -6.71 -21.16 -8.30
CA ASP A 64 -5.38 -20.59 -8.58
C ASP A 64 -5.11 -19.45 -7.58
N TYR A 65 -4.60 -19.82 -6.42
CA TYR A 65 -4.42 -18.92 -5.27
C TYR A 65 -3.65 -17.64 -5.62
N GLU A 66 -2.57 -17.73 -6.39
CA GLU A 66 -1.78 -16.56 -6.76
C GLU A 66 -2.52 -15.64 -7.72
N LEU A 67 -3.22 -16.21 -8.68
CA LEU A 67 -4.06 -15.46 -9.61
C LEU A 67 -5.21 -14.76 -8.88
N GLU A 68 -5.90 -15.49 -8.01
CA GLU A 68 -7.02 -14.96 -7.24
C GLU A 68 -6.57 -13.86 -6.26
N THR A 69 -5.41 -14.01 -5.64
CA THR A 69 -4.80 -12.93 -4.83
C THR A 69 -4.61 -11.66 -5.66
N GLY A 70 -4.09 -11.78 -6.88
CA GLY A 70 -3.94 -10.64 -7.79
C GLY A 70 -5.28 -9.98 -8.14
N LYS A 71 -6.33 -10.79 -8.39
CA LYS A 71 -7.67 -10.27 -8.67
C LYS A 71 -8.26 -9.52 -7.48
N VAL A 72 -8.09 -10.01 -6.27
CA VAL A 72 -8.57 -9.35 -5.04
C VAL A 72 -7.86 -8.02 -4.81
N ILE A 73 -6.55 -7.94 -5.10
CA ILE A 73 -5.82 -6.67 -5.06
C ILE A 73 -6.41 -5.67 -6.07
N VAL A 74 -6.59 -6.08 -7.32
CA VAL A 74 -7.18 -5.24 -8.38
C VAL A 74 -8.58 -4.79 -8.01
N GLU A 75 -9.41 -5.70 -7.51
CA GLU A 75 -10.75 -5.39 -7.02
C GLU A 75 -10.74 -4.29 -5.96
N THR A 76 -9.83 -4.42 -4.97
CA THR A 76 -9.70 -3.45 -3.88
C THR A 76 -9.40 -2.04 -4.39
N PHE A 77 -8.45 -1.91 -5.30
CA PHE A 77 -8.07 -0.62 -5.88
C PHE A 77 -9.19 -0.02 -6.74
N ARG A 78 -9.82 -0.85 -7.57
CA ARG A 78 -10.94 -0.40 -8.42
C ARG A 78 -12.14 0.03 -7.59
N THR A 79 -12.57 -0.78 -6.63
CA THR A 79 -13.75 -0.51 -5.81
C THR A 79 -13.57 0.74 -4.95
N ARG A 80 -12.36 0.95 -4.43
CA ARG A 80 -12.02 2.12 -3.60
C ARG A 80 -11.55 3.33 -4.40
N GLN A 81 -11.47 3.21 -5.72
CA GLN A 81 -11.00 4.29 -6.62
C GLN A 81 -9.61 4.80 -6.25
N ILE A 82 -8.69 3.87 -5.95
CA ILE A 82 -7.30 4.17 -5.61
C ILE A 82 -6.44 3.98 -6.85
N GLU A 83 -5.60 4.97 -7.16
CA GLU A 83 -4.60 4.88 -8.22
C GLU A 83 -3.36 4.13 -7.71
N ALA A 84 -2.98 3.06 -8.41
CA ALA A 84 -1.86 2.22 -8.00
C ALA A 84 -0.50 2.94 -8.00
N LYS A 85 -0.34 3.98 -8.82
CA LYS A 85 0.86 4.82 -8.85
C LYS A 85 0.96 5.74 -7.63
N ASP A 86 -0.18 6.15 -7.07
CA ASP A 86 -0.25 7.08 -5.95
C ASP A 86 -0.17 6.35 -4.60
N VAL A 87 -0.63 5.11 -4.56
CA VAL A 87 -0.54 4.23 -3.38
C VAL A 87 0.07 2.89 -3.81
N PRO A 88 1.42 2.83 -3.97
CA PRO A 88 2.09 1.66 -4.52
C PRO A 88 2.27 0.52 -3.50
N ALA A 89 1.26 0.21 -2.73
CA ALA A 89 1.25 -0.90 -1.76
C ALA A 89 -0.16 -1.33 -1.41
N VAL A 90 -0.28 -2.55 -0.90
CA VAL A 90 -1.52 -3.14 -0.39
C VAL A 90 -1.21 -4.15 0.71
N LEU A 91 -2.11 -4.27 1.66
CA LEU A 91 -2.11 -5.34 2.66
C LEU A 91 -3.12 -6.41 2.23
N VAL A 92 -2.67 -7.62 1.98
CA VAL A 92 -3.57 -8.74 1.71
C VAL A 92 -4.00 -9.33 3.04
N ASN A 93 -5.30 -9.30 3.29
CA ASN A 93 -5.89 -9.75 4.56
C ASN A 93 -5.39 -11.12 4.97
N SER A 94 -4.99 -11.27 6.24
CA SER A 94 -4.45 -12.50 6.85
C SER A 94 -3.18 -13.05 6.20
N HIS A 95 -2.54 -12.30 5.29
CA HIS A 95 -1.37 -12.76 4.56
C HIS A 95 -0.16 -11.85 4.76
N GLY A 96 -0.16 -10.66 4.14
CA GLY A 96 0.97 -9.75 4.25
C GLY A 96 0.96 -8.65 3.20
N PRO A 97 2.00 -7.81 3.19
CA PRO A 97 2.09 -6.69 2.27
C PRO A 97 2.58 -7.09 0.89
N PHE A 98 2.10 -6.37 -0.12
CA PHE A 98 2.66 -6.26 -1.45
C PHE A 98 2.98 -4.79 -1.71
N ALA A 99 4.15 -4.52 -2.26
CA ALA A 99 4.55 -3.18 -2.70
C ALA A 99 5.08 -3.26 -4.13
N TRP A 100 4.92 -2.19 -4.87
CA TRP A 100 5.41 -2.10 -6.26
C TRP A 100 6.06 -0.76 -6.52
N GLY A 101 6.67 -0.63 -7.67
CA GLY A 101 7.33 0.58 -8.10
C GLY A 101 7.64 0.55 -9.59
N THR A 102 8.28 1.59 -10.08
CA THR A 102 8.70 1.74 -11.48
C THR A 102 9.78 0.73 -11.89
N ASP A 103 10.53 0.22 -10.93
CA ASP A 103 11.53 -0.83 -11.07
C ASP A 103 11.64 -1.64 -9.77
N ALA A 104 12.54 -2.62 -9.73
CA ALA A 104 12.73 -3.49 -8.57
C ALA A 104 13.25 -2.72 -7.34
N ASP A 105 14.21 -1.80 -7.52
CA ASP A 105 14.78 -1.03 -6.43
C ASP A 105 13.74 -0.10 -5.80
N ASN A 106 12.92 0.56 -6.62
CA ASN A 106 11.83 1.40 -6.15
C ASN A 106 10.76 0.58 -5.40
N ALA A 107 10.42 -0.63 -5.90
CA ALA A 107 9.49 -1.53 -5.20
C ALA A 107 10.02 -1.96 -3.83
N VAL A 108 11.31 -2.31 -3.72
CA VAL A 108 11.96 -2.65 -2.46
C VAL A 108 11.97 -1.46 -1.51
N HIS A 109 12.29 -0.27 -2.00
CA HIS A 109 12.26 0.95 -1.20
C HIS A 109 10.87 1.22 -0.63
N ASN A 110 9.82 1.11 -1.45
CA ASN A 110 8.44 1.26 -1.00
C ASN A 110 8.06 0.21 0.05
N ALA A 111 8.55 -1.03 -0.08
CA ALA A 111 8.32 -2.08 0.92
C ALA A 111 8.99 -1.76 2.26
N VAL A 112 10.21 -1.21 2.25
CA VAL A 112 10.92 -0.77 3.46
C VAL A 112 10.17 0.37 4.14
N VAL A 113 9.74 1.38 3.39
CA VAL A 113 8.96 2.50 3.94
C VAL A 113 7.62 2.01 4.50
N LEU A 114 6.94 1.09 3.79
CA LEU A 114 5.70 0.48 4.28
C LEU A 114 5.88 -0.17 5.66
N GLU A 115 6.95 -0.93 5.85
CA GLU A 115 7.24 -1.57 7.14
C GLU A 115 7.47 -0.54 8.25
N GLU A 116 8.23 0.52 7.97
CA GLU A 116 8.48 1.59 8.93
C GLU A 116 7.21 2.36 9.33
N ILE A 117 6.36 2.72 8.38
CA ILE A 117 5.10 3.41 8.72
C ILE A 117 4.12 2.48 9.42
N ALA A 118 4.12 1.19 9.13
CA ALA A 118 3.32 0.20 9.86
C ALA A 118 3.73 0.12 11.32
N TYR A 119 5.04 0.11 11.60
CA TYR A 119 5.60 0.22 12.94
C TYR A 119 5.18 1.52 13.64
N MET A 120 5.44 2.66 13.00
CA MET A 120 5.10 3.96 13.57
C MET A 120 3.59 4.10 13.86
N ASN A 121 2.73 3.66 12.96
CA ASN A 121 1.29 3.72 13.15
C ASN A 121 0.82 2.88 14.33
N LEU A 122 1.39 1.68 14.53
CA LEU A 122 1.05 0.82 15.65
C LEU A 122 1.29 1.53 16.99
N PHE A 123 2.48 2.07 17.19
CA PHE A 123 2.84 2.74 18.43
C PHE A 123 2.22 4.13 18.58
N SER A 124 2.04 4.88 17.49
CA SER A 124 1.31 6.14 17.53
C SER A 124 -0.11 5.96 18.03
N ARG A 125 -0.79 4.89 17.60
CA ARG A 125 -2.14 4.56 18.07
C ARG A 125 -2.18 4.06 19.50
N GLN A 126 -1.13 3.41 19.98
CA GLN A 126 -1.01 3.06 21.39
C GLN A 126 -0.82 4.30 22.27
N LEU A 127 -0.03 5.27 21.81
CA LEU A 127 0.16 6.54 22.52
C LEU A 127 -1.09 7.42 22.51
N ASN A 128 -1.82 7.43 21.40
CA ASN A 128 -3.07 8.15 21.24
C ASN A 128 -4.11 7.28 20.53
N PRO A 129 -4.96 6.54 21.29
CA PRO A 129 -5.98 5.66 20.72
C PRO A 129 -7.01 6.37 19.82
N ASN A 130 -7.20 7.67 20.01
CA ASN A 130 -8.16 8.50 19.26
C ASN A 130 -7.50 9.24 18.08
N LEU A 131 -6.29 8.86 17.69
CA LEU A 131 -5.54 9.52 16.63
C LEU A 131 -6.29 9.44 15.30
N ALA A 132 -6.63 10.61 14.74
CA ALA A 132 -7.21 10.77 13.43
C ALA A 132 -6.11 10.78 12.34
N PRO A 133 -6.45 10.55 11.06
CA PRO A 133 -5.53 10.80 9.95
C PRO A 133 -4.96 12.23 9.99
N MET A 134 -3.77 12.39 9.40
CA MET A 134 -3.15 13.71 9.29
C MET A 134 -4.01 14.66 8.45
N GLN A 135 -3.77 15.96 8.60
CA GLN A 135 -4.44 16.98 7.82
C GLN A 135 -4.21 16.78 6.33
N GLN A 136 -5.27 16.91 5.53
CA GLN A 136 -5.19 16.69 4.07
C GLN A 136 -4.20 17.66 3.40
N GLU A 137 -4.15 18.90 3.84
CA GLU A 137 -3.24 19.93 3.32
C GLU A 137 -1.76 19.54 3.55
N LEU A 138 -1.45 18.90 4.67
CA LEU A 138 -0.11 18.42 4.97
C LEU A 138 0.25 17.19 4.13
N LEU A 139 -0.69 16.27 3.95
CA LEU A 139 -0.54 15.13 3.05
C LEU A 139 -0.25 15.59 1.63
N ASP A 140 -1.07 16.50 1.10
CA ASP A 140 -0.91 17.07 -0.23
C ASP A 140 0.45 17.77 -0.38
N LYS A 141 0.83 18.58 0.58
CA LYS A 141 2.11 19.30 0.57
C LYS A 141 3.29 18.35 0.45
N HIS A 142 3.33 17.29 1.25
CA HIS A 142 4.43 16.33 1.25
C HIS A 142 4.44 15.45 0.01
N TYR A 143 3.30 14.91 -0.39
CA TYR A 143 3.23 14.05 -1.56
C TYR A 143 3.55 14.79 -2.85
N LEU A 144 2.90 15.94 -3.10
CA LEU A 144 3.01 16.66 -4.36
C LEU A 144 4.38 17.32 -4.57
N ARG A 145 5.10 17.67 -3.51
CA ARG A 145 6.47 18.19 -3.64
C ARG A 145 7.44 17.17 -4.23
N LYS A 146 7.16 15.87 -4.08
CA LYS A 146 7.95 14.75 -4.61
C LYS A 146 7.39 14.18 -5.91
N HIS A 147 6.07 14.11 -6.05
CA HIS A 147 5.36 13.36 -7.10
C HIS A 147 4.49 14.25 -8.00
N GLY A 148 4.27 15.52 -7.66
CA GLY A 148 3.46 16.44 -8.43
C GLY A 148 4.14 16.93 -9.71
N LYS A 149 3.37 17.58 -10.58
CA LYS A 149 3.88 18.19 -11.84
C LYS A 149 5.01 19.18 -11.60
N ASN A 150 5.03 19.83 -10.43
CA ASN A 150 6.04 20.81 -10.03
C ASN A 150 6.90 20.26 -8.88
N ALA A 151 7.20 18.97 -8.91
CA ALA A 151 8.03 18.33 -7.89
C ALA A 151 9.40 18.99 -7.81
N TYR A 152 9.85 19.29 -6.59
CA TYR A 152 11.11 19.99 -6.32
C TYR A 152 11.95 19.38 -5.21
N TYR A 153 11.44 18.33 -4.57
CA TYR A 153 12.09 17.68 -3.43
C TYR A 153 12.23 16.19 -3.65
N GLY A 154 13.39 15.63 -3.35
CA GLY A 154 13.62 14.18 -3.43
C GLY A 154 13.72 13.65 -4.86
N GLN A 155 14.13 14.50 -5.81
CA GLN A 155 14.39 14.12 -7.20
C GLN A 155 15.76 13.46 -7.34
#